data_ef7c1360aa33e63927dbcdd8c4a649ec
#
_entry.id   ef7c1360aa33e63927dbcdd8c4a649ec
#
_cell.length_a   1.000
_cell.length_b   1.000
_cell.length_c   1.000
_cell.angle_alpha   90.00
_cell.angle_beta   90.00
_cell.angle_gamma   90.00
#
_symmetry.space_group_name_H-M   'P 1'
#
loop_
_entity.id
_entity.type
_entity.pdbx_description
1 polymer ?
#
loop_
_entity_poly.entity_id
_entity_poly.type
_entity_poly.pdbx_seq_one_letter_code
_entity_poly.pdbx_strand_id
1 'polypeptide(L)'
;SFQCGRRNDALKFWTLWKAVGTKGLASIVDHLFETSTIARNYVKNNPNYTLYNEGYSLSVCFNYKEFDAKELCTKLHYAKKLLVAYGSFKGEEFVRLVTANAENKEKEILRFFQILEKYADENHLKLKKRAFLKVP
;
A
#
# COMPACT_ATOMS: atom_id res chain seq x y z
N SER A 1 -0.86 -37.12 5.24
CA SER A 1 -0.63 -36.08 4.22
C SER A 1 0.51 -35.18 4.64
N PHE A 2 1.50 -34.96 3.79
CA PHE A 2 2.62 -34.05 4.04
C PHE A 2 2.21 -32.56 4.13
N GLN A 3 0.93 -32.25 3.95
CA GLN A 3 0.39 -30.88 3.93
C GLN A 3 -0.56 -30.62 5.09
N CYS A 4 -0.27 -31.11 6.28
CA CYS A 4 -1.11 -30.93 7.46
C CYS A 4 -1.64 -29.48 7.60
N GLY A 5 -2.95 -29.33 7.79
CA GLY A 5 -3.56 -28.05 8.10
C GLY A 5 -3.58 -26.97 7.03
N ARG A 6 -3.24 -27.28 5.79
CA ARG A 6 -3.23 -26.32 4.68
C ARG A 6 -4.65 -25.95 4.23
N ARG A 7 -4.88 -24.64 4.04
CA ARG A 7 -6.12 -24.14 3.42
C ARG A 7 -6.20 -24.62 1.97
N ASN A 8 -7.39 -24.99 1.51
CA ASN A 8 -7.61 -25.42 0.13
C ASN A 8 -7.71 -24.17 -0.80
N ASP A 9 -6.56 -23.54 -1.08
CA ASP A 9 -6.52 -22.32 -1.90
C ASP A 9 -6.84 -22.61 -3.37
N ALA A 10 -6.54 -23.80 -3.84
CA ALA A 10 -6.90 -24.24 -5.19
C ALA A 10 -8.41 -24.30 -5.41
N LEU A 11 -9.17 -24.79 -4.42
CA LEU A 11 -10.63 -24.80 -4.48
C LEU A 11 -11.22 -23.38 -4.47
N LYS A 12 -10.68 -22.49 -3.64
CA LYS A 12 -11.10 -21.09 -3.60
C LYS A 12 -10.87 -20.39 -4.95
N PHE A 13 -9.71 -20.59 -5.54
CA PHE A 13 -9.39 -20.05 -6.86
C PHE A 13 -10.31 -20.63 -7.94
N TRP A 14 -10.53 -21.95 -7.93
CA TRP A 14 -11.40 -22.62 -8.88
C TRP A 14 -12.86 -22.14 -8.77
N THR A 15 -13.39 -21.97 -7.56
CA THR A 15 -14.76 -21.48 -7.35
C THR A 15 -14.89 -20.04 -7.82
N LEU A 16 -13.91 -19.17 -7.56
CA LEU A 16 -13.89 -17.80 -8.08
C LEU A 16 -13.86 -17.81 -9.61
N TRP A 17 -12.98 -18.60 -10.21
CA TRP A 17 -12.90 -18.70 -11.66
C TRP A 17 -14.20 -19.21 -12.28
N LYS A 18 -14.85 -20.21 -11.67
CA LYS A 18 -16.17 -20.69 -12.13
C LYS A 18 -17.26 -19.63 -12.02
N ALA A 19 -17.20 -18.79 -10.98
CA ALA A 19 -18.19 -17.73 -10.77
C ALA A 19 -18.06 -16.58 -11.76
N VAL A 20 -16.83 -16.12 -12.06
CA VAL A 20 -16.61 -14.89 -12.85
C VAL A 20 -16.04 -15.15 -14.25
N GLY A 21 -15.49 -16.34 -14.50
CA GLY A 21 -14.83 -16.72 -15.75
C GLY A 21 -13.49 -16.00 -15.98
N THR A 22 -12.82 -16.37 -17.07
CA THR A 22 -11.50 -15.78 -17.43
C THR A 22 -11.61 -14.27 -17.70
N LYS A 23 -12.66 -13.82 -18.40
CA LYS A 23 -12.88 -12.39 -18.67
C LYS A 23 -13.14 -11.60 -17.40
N GLY A 24 -13.93 -12.16 -16.47
CA GLY A 24 -14.17 -11.52 -15.16
C GLY A 24 -12.92 -11.41 -14.32
N LEU A 25 -12.07 -12.44 -14.28
CA LEU A 25 -10.78 -12.37 -13.61
C LEU A 25 -9.85 -11.32 -14.23
N ALA A 26 -9.78 -11.25 -15.57
CA ALA A 26 -8.99 -10.23 -16.26
C ALA A 26 -9.49 -8.82 -15.87
N SER A 27 -10.79 -8.57 -15.91
CA SER A 27 -11.38 -7.29 -15.51
C SER A 27 -11.07 -6.92 -14.05
N ILE A 28 -11.09 -7.89 -13.13
CA ILE A 28 -10.69 -7.67 -11.73
C ILE A 28 -9.23 -7.23 -11.67
N VAL A 29 -8.32 -7.94 -12.36
CA VAL A 29 -6.89 -7.59 -12.36
C VAL A 29 -6.66 -6.20 -12.95
N ASP A 30 -7.29 -5.89 -14.08
CA ASP A 30 -7.18 -4.57 -14.72
C ASP A 30 -7.61 -3.46 -13.75
N HIS A 31 -8.75 -3.64 -13.07
CA HIS A 31 -9.24 -2.70 -12.08
C HIS A 31 -8.26 -2.50 -10.90
N LEU A 32 -7.60 -3.58 -10.42
CA LEU A 32 -6.58 -3.46 -9.37
C LEU A 32 -5.38 -2.62 -9.84
N PHE A 33 -4.97 -2.76 -11.09
CA PHE A 33 -3.88 -1.95 -11.68
C PHE A 33 -4.30 -0.50 -11.92
N GLU A 34 -5.54 -0.25 -12.34
CA GLU A 34 -6.10 1.11 -12.43
C GLU A 34 -6.08 1.80 -11.07
N THR A 35 -6.56 1.12 -10.02
CA THR A 35 -6.55 1.62 -8.65
C THR A 35 -5.13 1.93 -8.15
N SER A 36 -4.17 1.06 -8.47
CA SER A 36 -2.75 1.30 -8.18
C SER A 36 -2.19 2.53 -8.91
N THR A 37 -2.60 2.71 -10.16
CA THR A 37 -2.19 3.85 -10.99
C THR A 37 -2.73 5.17 -10.42
N ILE A 38 -3.99 5.20 -9.97
CA ILE A 38 -4.58 6.36 -9.30
C ILE A 38 -3.76 6.73 -8.05
N ALA A 39 -3.48 5.75 -7.19
CA ALA A 39 -2.69 5.97 -5.98
C ALA A 39 -1.26 6.48 -6.30
N ARG A 40 -0.62 5.89 -7.30
CA ARG A 40 0.73 6.29 -7.73
C ARG A 40 0.75 7.71 -8.30
N ASN A 41 -0.22 8.06 -9.12
CA ASN A 41 -0.35 9.41 -9.68
C ASN A 41 -0.61 10.45 -8.58
N TYR A 42 -1.43 10.11 -7.58
CA TYR A 42 -1.64 10.98 -6.43
C TYR A 42 -0.32 11.31 -5.71
N VAL A 43 0.46 10.27 -5.39
CA VAL A 43 1.77 10.40 -4.74
C VAL A 43 2.75 11.18 -5.62
N LYS A 44 2.80 10.91 -6.93
CA LYS A 44 3.74 11.54 -7.86
C LYS A 44 3.44 13.03 -8.09
N ASN A 45 2.17 13.40 -8.08
CA ASN A 45 1.73 14.78 -8.33
C ASN A 45 1.73 15.67 -7.07
N ASN A 46 1.95 15.10 -5.90
CA ASN A 46 1.94 15.85 -4.65
C ASN A 46 3.37 16.00 -4.10
N PRO A 47 3.90 17.24 -3.98
CA PRO A 47 5.28 17.51 -3.58
C PRO A 47 5.61 17.07 -2.14
N ASN A 48 4.61 16.82 -1.30
CA ASN A 48 4.80 16.33 0.06
C ASN A 48 5.10 14.83 0.13
N TYR A 49 5.08 14.13 -1.00
CA TYR A 49 5.34 12.70 -1.07
C TYR A 49 6.63 12.39 -1.82
N THR A 50 7.27 11.31 -1.39
CA THR A 50 8.38 10.69 -2.11
C THR A 50 7.95 9.30 -2.56
N LEU A 51 7.97 9.03 -3.86
CA LEU A 51 7.66 7.72 -4.44
C LEU A 51 8.93 6.89 -4.56
N TYR A 52 8.91 5.64 -4.07
CA TYR A 52 10.07 4.73 -4.10
C TYR A 52 10.02 3.68 -5.21
N ASN A 53 8.84 3.42 -5.78
CA ASN A 53 8.70 2.46 -6.86
C ASN A 53 7.90 3.02 -8.03
N GLU A 54 8.52 3.14 -9.19
CA GLU A 54 7.88 3.64 -10.41
C GLU A 54 7.26 2.54 -11.29
N GLY A 55 7.59 1.28 -11.03
CA GLY A 55 7.20 0.15 -11.87
C GLY A 55 5.73 -0.24 -11.79
N TYR A 56 5.29 -1.06 -12.72
CA TYR A 56 3.97 -1.68 -12.76
C TYR A 56 3.84 -2.65 -11.58
N SER A 57 3.09 -2.27 -10.55
CA SER A 57 2.90 -3.06 -9.34
C SER A 57 1.60 -2.67 -8.65
N LEU A 58 0.95 -3.63 -7.98
CA LEU A 58 -0.19 -3.37 -7.09
C LEU A 58 0.25 -2.73 -5.76
N SER A 59 1.55 -2.67 -5.49
CA SER A 59 2.09 -1.98 -4.32
C SER A 59 2.56 -0.59 -4.71
N VAL A 60 2.16 0.41 -3.95
CA VAL A 60 2.66 1.78 -4.05
C VAL A 60 3.46 2.07 -2.79
N CYS A 61 4.78 2.25 -2.96
CA CYS A 61 5.72 2.50 -1.87
C CYS A 61 6.08 3.98 -1.84
N PHE A 62 5.77 4.65 -0.74
CA PHE A 62 5.96 6.09 -0.63
C PHE A 62 6.30 6.52 0.80
N ASN A 63 6.73 7.75 0.97
CA ASN A 63 6.81 8.42 2.25
C ASN A 63 6.12 9.80 2.19
N TYR A 64 5.68 10.30 3.33
CA TYR A 64 4.98 11.57 3.48
C TYR A 64 5.80 12.50 4.38
N LYS A 65 6.16 13.70 3.88
CA LYS A 65 6.86 14.80 4.60
C LYS A 65 8.07 14.33 5.44
N GLU A 66 8.86 13.37 4.96
CA GLU A 66 10.04 12.86 5.70
C GLU A 66 9.70 12.23 7.07
N PHE A 67 8.43 11.91 7.38
CA PHE A 67 8.07 11.23 8.59
C PHE A 67 8.59 9.79 8.61
N ASP A 68 8.87 9.27 9.80
CA ASP A 68 9.20 7.86 10.01
C ASP A 68 8.00 6.97 9.63
N ALA A 69 8.15 6.19 8.57
CA ALA A 69 7.08 5.38 8.00
C ALA A 69 6.57 4.31 8.98
N LYS A 70 7.48 3.71 9.76
CA LYS A 70 7.13 2.71 10.76
C LYS A 70 6.30 3.33 11.88
N GLU A 71 6.70 4.49 12.39
CA GLU A 71 5.96 5.19 13.43
C GLU A 71 4.58 5.62 12.92
N LEU A 72 4.51 6.20 11.72
CA LEU A 72 3.26 6.63 11.10
C LEU A 72 2.28 5.47 10.95
N CYS A 73 2.70 4.35 10.36
CA CYS A 73 1.84 3.18 10.18
C CYS A 73 1.38 2.58 11.51
N THR A 74 2.30 2.50 12.49
CA THR A 74 2.00 1.95 13.82
C THR A 74 0.98 2.82 14.56
N LYS A 75 1.16 4.13 14.56
CA LYS A 75 0.23 5.06 15.21
C LYS A 75 -1.14 5.10 14.54
N LEU A 76 -1.20 5.08 13.19
CA LEU A 76 -2.45 4.97 12.44
C LEU A 76 -3.23 3.70 12.79
N HIS A 77 -2.52 2.58 12.94
CA HIS A 77 -3.12 1.31 13.36
C HIS A 77 -3.69 1.38 14.78
N TYR A 78 -2.91 1.84 15.77
CA TYR A 78 -3.38 1.98 17.15
C TYR A 78 -4.54 2.97 17.28
N ALA A 79 -4.53 4.04 16.52
CA ALA A 79 -5.63 5.01 16.46
C ALA A 79 -6.88 4.47 15.72
N LYS A 80 -6.82 3.24 15.18
CA LYS A 80 -7.90 2.60 14.38
C LYS A 80 -8.36 3.47 13.20
N LYS A 81 -7.45 4.24 12.61
CA LYS A 81 -7.75 5.12 11.47
C LYS A 81 -7.51 4.43 10.14
N LEU A 82 -6.33 3.81 9.99
CA LEU A 82 -5.93 3.07 8.80
C LEU A 82 -5.11 1.85 9.20
N LEU A 83 -5.28 0.77 8.43
CA LEU A 83 -4.40 -0.39 8.45
C LEU A 83 -3.55 -0.37 7.19
N VAL A 84 -2.33 0.12 7.31
CA VAL A 84 -1.35 0.20 6.23
C VAL A 84 -0.02 -0.37 6.70
N ALA A 85 0.66 -1.08 5.81
CA ALA A 85 1.94 -1.68 6.10
C ALA A 85 3.10 -0.71 5.84
N TYR A 86 4.21 -0.93 6.51
CA TYR A 86 5.49 -0.33 6.17
C TYR A 86 6.45 -1.42 5.66
N GLY A 87 7.47 -1.01 4.95
CA GLY A 87 8.54 -1.86 4.47
C GLY A 87 9.87 -1.15 4.56
N SER A 88 10.96 -1.88 4.37
CA SER A 88 12.29 -1.32 4.25
C SER A 88 13.07 -1.96 3.12
N PHE A 89 13.85 -1.16 2.39
CA PHE A 89 14.74 -1.64 1.35
C PHE A 89 15.99 -0.77 1.31
N LYS A 90 17.15 -1.38 1.33
CA LYS A 90 18.46 -0.70 1.35
C LYS A 90 18.59 0.38 2.44
N GLY A 91 18.00 0.14 3.61
CA GLY A 91 18.04 1.09 4.73
C GLY A 91 17.00 2.21 4.67
N GLU A 92 16.22 2.29 3.61
CA GLU A 92 15.11 3.22 3.46
C GLU A 92 13.80 2.59 3.93
N GLU A 93 13.10 3.23 4.86
CA GLU A 93 11.77 2.83 5.30
C GLU A 93 10.71 3.60 4.53
N PHE A 94 9.62 2.93 4.19
CA PHE A 94 8.50 3.50 3.42
C PHE A 94 7.16 2.90 3.82
N VAL A 95 6.10 3.66 3.59
CA VAL A 95 4.72 3.19 3.67
C VAL A 95 4.43 2.36 2.41
N ARG A 96 3.81 1.18 2.58
CA ARG A 96 3.43 0.29 1.49
C ARG A 96 1.91 0.16 1.43
N LEU A 97 1.30 0.82 0.48
CA LEU A 97 -0.10 0.64 0.12
C LEU A 97 -0.21 -0.47 -0.92
N VAL A 98 -1.05 -1.47 -0.65
CA VAL A 98 -1.35 -2.57 -1.59
C VAL A 98 -2.80 -2.46 -2.06
N THR A 99 -3.00 -2.27 -3.35
CA THR A 99 -4.33 -2.10 -3.96
C THR A 99 -4.92 -3.45 -4.40
N ALA A 100 -5.00 -4.42 -3.49
CA ALA A 100 -5.45 -5.77 -3.79
C ALA A 100 -6.97 -5.99 -3.58
N ASN A 101 -7.72 -4.97 -3.15
CA ASN A 101 -9.16 -5.08 -2.97
C ASN A 101 -9.89 -4.56 -4.22
N ALA A 102 -10.57 -5.47 -4.92
CA ALA A 102 -11.32 -5.18 -6.14
C ALA A 102 -12.56 -4.29 -5.93
N GLU A 103 -12.99 -4.08 -4.69
CA GLU A 103 -14.12 -3.19 -4.36
C GLU A 103 -13.70 -1.73 -4.19
N ASN A 104 -12.38 -1.47 -4.04
CA ASN A 104 -11.87 -0.12 -3.90
C ASN A 104 -11.99 0.65 -5.22
N LYS A 105 -12.53 1.85 -5.13
CA LYS A 105 -12.63 2.82 -6.21
C LYS A 105 -11.71 4.01 -5.92
N GLU A 106 -11.59 4.92 -6.86
CA GLU A 106 -10.84 6.17 -6.70
C GLU A 106 -11.17 6.91 -5.41
N LYS A 107 -12.45 6.98 -5.05
CA LYS A 107 -12.92 7.64 -3.82
C LYS A 107 -12.29 7.07 -2.54
N GLU A 108 -12.17 5.75 -2.46
CA GLU A 108 -11.55 5.07 -1.31
C GLU A 108 -10.06 5.36 -1.24
N ILE A 109 -9.38 5.44 -2.38
CA ILE A 109 -7.95 5.79 -2.45
C ILE A 109 -7.72 7.24 -2.04
N LEU A 110 -8.51 8.18 -2.53
CA LEU A 110 -8.42 9.58 -2.12
C LEU A 110 -8.70 9.76 -0.62
N ARG A 111 -9.71 9.06 -0.10
CA ARG A 111 -10.03 9.07 1.33
C ARG A 111 -8.89 8.50 2.18
N PHE A 112 -8.21 7.46 1.70
CA PHE A 112 -7.04 6.91 2.37
C PHE A 112 -5.96 7.99 2.56
N PHE A 113 -5.60 8.72 1.50
CA PHE A 113 -4.60 9.78 1.57
C PHE A 113 -5.04 10.94 2.48
N GLN A 114 -6.30 11.37 2.40
CA GLN A 114 -6.85 12.41 3.27
C GLN A 114 -6.73 12.04 4.76
N ILE A 115 -7.06 10.79 5.13
CA ILE A 115 -6.95 10.33 6.52
C ILE A 115 -5.49 10.29 6.95
N LEU A 116 -4.58 9.79 6.08
CA LEU A 116 -3.16 9.71 6.36
C LEU A 116 -2.55 11.10 6.57
N GLU A 117 -2.81 12.04 5.67
CA GLU A 117 -2.33 13.42 5.73
C GLU A 117 -2.83 14.14 6.98
N LYS A 118 -4.14 14.10 7.21
CA LYS A 118 -4.75 14.71 8.38
C LYS A 118 -4.14 14.17 9.67
N TYR A 119 -4.01 12.85 9.78
CA TYR A 119 -3.42 12.23 10.97
C TYR A 119 -1.96 12.61 11.16
N ALA A 120 -1.18 12.58 10.08
CA ALA A 120 0.25 12.91 10.13
C ALA A 120 0.49 14.38 10.51
N ASP A 121 -0.34 15.30 10.02
CA ASP A 121 -0.20 16.74 10.29
C ASP A 121 -0.70 17.14 11.68
N GLU A 122 -1.71 16.44 12.21
CA GLU A 122 -2.25 16.71 13.57
C GLU A 122 -1.40 16.06 14.69
N ASN A 123 -0.59 15.07 14.39
CA ASN A 123 0.20 14.34 15.40
C ASN A 123 1.69 14.59 15.20
N HIS A 124 2.39 14.93 16.29
CA HIS A 124 3.84 15.13 16.29
C HIS A 124 4.57 13.81 16.04
N LEU A 125 4.81 13.49 14.77
CA LEU A 125 5.53 12.30 14.34
C LEU A 125 7.04 12.58 14.29
N LYS A 126 7.84 11.55 14.53
CA LYS A 126 9.29 11.64 14.36
C LYS A 126 9.63 11.76 12.88
N LEU A 127 10.63 12.56 12.58
CA LEU A 127 11.23 12.59 11.26
C LEU A 127 12.08 11.35 11.03
N LYS A 128 12.16 10.91 9.79
CA LYS A 128 13.01 9.84 9.32
C LYS A 128 14.45 10.10 9.77
N LYS A 129 15.10 9.13 10.38
CA LYS A 129 16.55 9.18 10.64
C LYS A 129 17.24 9.17 9.28
N ARG A 130 17.94 10.26 8.92
CA ARG A 130 18.79 10.25 7.73
C ARG A 130 19.83 9.15 7.93
N ALA A 131 19.85 8.16 7.06
CA ALA A 131 20.93 7.21 7.01
C ALA A 131 22.19 8.03 6.70
N PHE A 132 23.08 8.15 7.69
CA PHE A 132 24.43 8.64 7.42
C PHE A 132 25.02 7.65 6.40
N LEU A 133 25.18 8.08 5.16
CA LEU A 133 26.01 7.41 4.19
C LEU A 133 27.38 7.25 4.85
N LYS A 134 27.67 6.04 5.32
CA LYS A 134 29.07 5.66 5.57
C LYS A 134 29.71 5.66 4.18
N VAL A 135 30.34 6.76 3.85
CA VAL A 135 31.29 6.83 2.73
C VAL A 135 32.38 5.83 3.07
N PRO A 136 32.72 4.89 2.15
CA PRO A 136 33.78 3.94 2.33
C PRO A 136 35.14 4.61 2.48
#